data_d99b164125edea45deea0352af712f11
#
_entry.id   d99b164125edea45deea0352af712f11
#
_cell.length_a   1.000
_cell.length_b   1.000
_cell.length_c   1.000
_cell.angle_alpha   90.00
_cell.angle_beta   90.00
_cell.angle_gamma   90.00
#
_symmetry.space_group_name_H-M   'P 1'
#
loop_
_entity.id
_entity.type
_entity.pdbx_description
1 polymer ?
#
loop_
_entity_poly.entity_id
_entity_poly.type
_entity_poly.pdbx_seq_one_letter_code
_entity_poly.pdbx_strand_id
1 'polypeptide(L)'
;MKAYPFELSGGQRQRVMIAMAIANHPKILIADEPTTALDVTIQAQIIDLLMDLRKKMDMAIIFISHDLRIVRKIADRIAVMKDGRIVEQGDSVKIFENPEADYTKKLIGAHSCLKLHNNVSSGVVLSVENAEVSFPVKKSFWGSVRQEIKAVDRVSFELRRGETLGIVGESGSGKTTLGMAVVNLIKSSGRFCLYNIEKQPIKRESKSFRKTIQIVFQDPYNSLNPRMNIEQIVAEGLEVHYSGLSKKDKKERV
;
A
#
# COMPACT_ATOMS: atom_id res chain seq x y z
N MET A 1 14.53 19.66 -9.98
CA MET A 1 13.21 20.03 -10.55
C MET A 1 12.60 21.17 -9.74
N LYS A 2 12.34 22.33 -10.36
CA LYS A 2 11.74 23.49 -9.66
C LYS A 2 10.24 23.66 -9.92
N ALA A 3 9.59 22.65 -10.54
CA ALA A 3 8.17 22.66 -10.86
C ALA A 3 7.31 22.44 -9.60
N TYR A 4 6.13 23.04 -9.59
CA TYR A 4 5.14 22.88 -8.53
C TYR A 4 4.10 21.80 -8.92
N PRO A 5 3.40 21.17 -7.94
CA PRO A 5 2.44 20.10 -8.20
C PRO A 5 1.33 20.45 -9.21
N PHE A 6 0.86 21.71 -9.23
CA PHE A 6 -0.19 22.16 -10.14
C PHE A 6 0.27 22.28 -11.62
N GLU A 7 1.59 22.33 -11.87
CA GLU A 7 2.17 22.35 -13.22
C GLU A 7 2.30 20.96 -13.84
N LEU A 8 2.03 19.90 -13.06
CA LEU A 8 2.24 18.51 -13.46
C LEU A 8 0.94 17.85 -13.94
N SER A 9 1.06 16.94 -14.94
CA SER A 9 -0.02 16.03 -15.30
C SER A 9 -0.31 15.01 -14.17
N GLY A 10 -1.46 14.32 -14.22
CA GLY A 10 -1.82 13.29 -13.24
C GLY A 10 -0.75 12.19 -13.11
N GLY A 11 -0.26 11.67 -14.23
CA GLY A 11 0.80 10.66 -14.23
C GLY A 11 2.16 11.18 -13.72
N GLN A 12 2.49 12.45 -13.97
CA GLN A 12 3.69 13.06 -13.40
C GLN A 12 3.58 13.22 -11.89
N ARG A 13 2.42 13.66 -11.37
CA ARG A 13 2.14 13.72 -9.93
C ARG A 13 2.26 12.35 -9.28
N GLN A 14 1.70 11.31 -9.90
CA GLN A 14 1.81 9.95 -9.39
C GLN A 14 3.27 9.48 -9.31
N ARG A 15 4.11 9.79 -10.32
CA ARG A 15 5.55 9.50 -10.28
C ARG A 15 6.26 10.25 -9.16
N VAL A 16 5.87 11.49 -8.86
CA VAL A 16 6.41 12.27 -7.73
C VAL A 16 6.03 11.63 -6.39
N MET A 17 4.77 11.18 -6.23
CA MET A 17 4.33 10.46 -5.02
C MET A 17 5.12 9.16 -4.81
N ILE A 18 5.33 8.40 -5.88
CA ILE A 18 6.16 7.19 -5.83
C ILE A 18 7.60 7.57 -5.44
N ALA A 19 8.20 8.60 -6.08
CA ALA A 19 9.55 9.07 -5.74
C ALA A 19 9.66 9.50 -4.26
N MET A 20 8.68 10.22 -3.74
CA MET A 20 8.59 10.59 -2.33
C MET A 20 8.57 9.35 -1.42
N ALA A 21 7.73 8.37 -1.74
CA ALA A 21 7.60 7.15 -0.94
C ALA A 21 8.89 6.31 -0.93
N ILE A 22 9.62 6.24 -2.06
CA ILE A 22 10.85 5.42 -2.17
C ILE A 22 12.13 6.17 -1.77
N ALA A 23 12.09 7.48 -1.54
CA ALA A 23 13.27 8.30 -1.24
C ALA A 23 14.09 7.80 -0.04
N ASN A 24 13.44 7.13 0.92
CA ASN A 24 14.05 6.56 2.11
C ASN A 24 14.46 5.09 1.98
N HIS A 25 14.42 4.51 0.76
CA HIS A 25 14.67 3.09 0.51
C HIS A 25 13.83 2.17 1.44
N PRO A 26 12.48 2.24 1.38
CA PRO A 26 11.62 1.44 2.21
C PRO A 26 11.76 -0.05 1.87
N LYS A 27 11.48 -0.92 2.82
CA LYS A 27 11.41 -2.36 2.60
C LYS A 27 10.04 -2.83 2.16
N ILE A 28 9.01 -2.04 2.45
CA ILE A 28 7.62 -2.31 2.08
C ILE A 28 7.03 -1.03 1.51
N LEU A 29 6.39 -1.14 0.35
CA LEU A 29 5.60 -0.09 -0.26
C LEU A 29 4.12 -0.50 -0.25
N ILE A 30 3.25 0.37 0.24
CA ILE A 30 1.80 0.21 0.10
C ILE A 30 1.34 1.14 -1.03
N ALA A 31 0.82 0.55 -2.09
CA ALA A 31 0.28 1.27 -3.24
C ALA A 31 -1.26 1.16 -3.23
N ASP A 32 -1.91 2.21 -2.74
CA ASP A 32 -3.38 2.27 -2.62
C ASP A 32 -3.99 2.92 -3.86
N GLU A 33 -4.57 2.10 -4.73
CA GLU A 33 -5.15 2.45 -6.03
C GLU A 33 -4.25 3.40 -6.87
N PRO A 34 -2.96 3.07 -7.08
CA PRO A 34 -1.98 4.02 -7.61
C PRO A 34 -2.20 4.41 -9.08
N THR A 35 -3.20 3.84 -9.72
CA THR A 35 -3.54 4.06 -11.12
C THR A 35 -4.94 4.63 -11.32
N THR A 36 -5.67 4.92 -10.24
CA THR A 36 -7.00 5.52 -10.32
C THR A 36 -6.94 6.91 -10.95
N ALA A 37 -7.90 7.22 -11.82
CA ALA A 37 -7.98 8.46 -12.60
C ALA A 37 -6.83 8.70 -13.60
N LEU A 38 -6.07 7.66 -13.97
CA LEU A 38 -5.08 7.70 -15.04
C LEU A 38 -5.61 7.00 -16.30
N ASP A 39 -5.18 7.48 -17.46
CA ASP A 39 -5.45 6.78 -18.71
C ASP A 39 -4.69 5.44 -18.79
N VAL A 40 -5.18 4.52 -19.64
CA VAL A 40 -4.66 3.13 -19.73
C VAL A 40 -3.16 3.07 -20.03
N THR A 41 -2.65 3.99 -20.84
CA THR A 41 -1.23 4.02 -21.22
C THR A 41 -0.35 4.45 -20.04
N ILE A 42 -0.74 5.52 -19.35
CA ILE A 42 -0.03 6.00 -18.16
C ILE A 42 -0.14 4.98 -17.02
N GLN A 43 -1.30 4.34 -16.86
CA GLN A 43 -1.51 3.26 -15.90
C GLN A 43 -0.49 2.13 -16.10
N ALA A 44 -0.31 1.65 -17.34
CA ALA A 44 0.68 0.62 -17.65
C ALA A 44 2.10 1.05 -17.29
N GLN A 45 2.48 2.30 -17.62
CA GLN A 45 3.80 2.84 -17.29
C GLN A 45 4.06 2.96 -15.77
N ILE A 46 3.03 3.29 -14.97
CA ILE A 46 3.15 3.34 -13.50
C ILE A 46 3.32 1.95 -12.92
N ILE A 47 2.59 0.97 -13.44
CA ILE A 47 2.73 -0.44 -13.02
C ILE A 47 4.13 -0.96 -13.33
N ASP A 48 4.61 -0.77 -14.56
CA ASP A 48 5.96 -1.22 -14.96
C ASP A 48 7.04 -0.55 -14.09
N LEU A 49 6.90 0.76 -13.81
CA LEU A 49 7.79 1.48 -12.90
C LEU A 49 7.81 0.86 -11.49
N LEU A 50 6.64 0.54 -10.91
CA LEU A 50 6.55 -0.07 -9.58
C LEU A 50 7.22 -1.45 -9.54
N MET A 51 7.03 -2.27 -10.59
CA MET A 51 7.65 -3.59 -10.69
C MET A 51 9.16 -3.52 -10.86
N ASP A 52 9.66 -2.56 -11.62
CA ASP A 52 11.11 -2.31 -11.77
C ASP A 52 11.73 -1.84 -10.44
N LEU A 53 11.07 -0.93 -9.73
CA LEU A 53 11.50 -0.45 -8.42
C LEU A 53 11.50 -1.58 -7.39
N ARG A 54 10.46 -2.42 -7.37
CA ARG A 54 10.38 -3.61 -6.51
C ARG A 54 11.63 -4.48 -6.66
N LYS A 55 12.01 -4.79 -7.91
CA LYS A 55 13.18 -5.61 -8.22
C LYS A 55 14.50 -4.93 -7.85
N LYS A 56 14.65 -3.64 -8.21
CA LYS A 56 15.91 -2.90 -7.98
C LYS A 56 16.18 -2.65 -6.49
N MET A 57 15.14 -2.46 -5.71
CA MET A 57 15.25 -2.12 -4.28
C MET A 57 15.02 -3.33 -3.36
N ASP A 58 14.73 -4.51 -3.92
CA ASP A 58 14.39 -5.73 -3.16
C ASP A 58 13.32 -5.47 -2.08
N MET A 59 12.27 -4.70 -2.47
CA MET A 59 11.18 -4.34 -1.57
C MET A 59 9.93 -5.21 -1.80
N ALA A 60 9.14 -5.41 -0.76
CA ALA A 60 7.82 -6.01 -0.85
C ALA A 60 6.76 -4.94 -1.16
N ILE A 61 5.71 -5.31 -1.90
CA ILE A 61 4.62 -4.40 -2.24
C ILE A 61 3.29 -4.96 -1.73
N ILE A 62 2.50 -4.12 -1.04
CA ILE A 62 1.07 -4.32 -0.86
C ILE A 62 0.37 -3.47 -1.91
N PHE A 63 -0.23 -4.12 -2.90
CA PHE A 63 -0.92 -3.45 -3.98
C PHE A 63 -2.43 -3.53 -3.78
N ILE A 64 -3.07 -2.38 -3.55
CA ILE A 64 -4.52 -2.28 -3.34
C ILE A 64 -5.15 -1.79 -4.64
N SER A 65 -6.13 -2.54 -5.16
CA SER A 65 -6.85 -2.18 -6.38
C SER A 65 -8.22 -2.85 -6.45
N HIS A 66 -9.11 -2.24 -7.22
CA HIS A 66 -10.36 -2.86 -7.67
C HIS A 66 -10.22 -3.46 -9.08
N ASP A 67 -9.13 -3.17 -9.81
CA ASP A 67 -8.88 -3.75 -11.13
C ASP A 67 -8.13 -5.09 -11.02
N LEU A 68 -8.88 -6.18 -11.09
CA LEU A 68 -8.36 -7.54 -11.05
C LEU A 68 -7.38 -7.87 -12.17
N ARG A 69 -7.48 -7.19 -13.33
CA ARG A 69 -6.57 -7.45 -14.47
C ARG A 69 -5.15 -7.03 -14.13
N ILE A 70 -5.02 -5.89 -13.44
CA ILE A 70 -3.72 -5.41 -12.96
C ILE A 70 -3.19 -6.34 -11.87
N VAL A 71 -4.02 -6.61 -10.85
CA VAL A 71 -3.62 -7.48 -9.72
C VAL A 71 -3.16 -8.83 -10.23
N ARG A 72 -3.88 -9.44 -11.19
CA ARG A 72 -3.48 -10.69 -11.82
C ARG A 72 -2.11 -10.63 -12.50
N LYS A 73 -1.75 -9.48 -13.09
CA LYS A 73 -0.48 -9.29 -13.81
C LYS A 73 0.73 -9.19 -12.87
N ILE A 74 0.54 -8.66 -11.64
CA ILE A 74 1.66 -8.24 -10.79
C ILE A 74 1.73 -8.91 -9.43
N ALA A 75 0.61 -9.42 -8.90
CA ALA A 75 0.55 -9.97 -7.56
C ALA A 75 0.98 -11.44 -7.54
N ASP A 76 1.88 -11.79 -6.63
CA ASP A 76 2.26 -13.17 -6.35
C ASP A 76 1.16 -13.84 -5.52
N ARG A 77 0.58 -13.13 -4.55
CA ARG A 77 -0.53 -13.57 -3.70
C ARG A 77 -1.65 -12.53 -3.71
N ILE A 78 -2.87 -12.96 -3.43
CA ILE A 78 -4.07 -12.11 -3.41
C ILE A 78 -4.83 -12.34 -2.11
N ALA A 79 -5.34 -11.25 -1.54
CA ALA A 79 -6.32 -11.25 -0.47
C ALA A 79 -7.59 -10.53 -0.96
N VAL A 80 -8.71 -11.23 -1.02
CA VAL A 80 -10.01 -10.69 -1.43
C VAL A 80 -10.75 -10.19 -0.19
N MET A 81 -11.09 -8.89 -0.19
CA MET A 81 -11.80 -8.25 0.92
C MET A 81 -13.26 -7.96 0.58
N LYS A 82 -14.15 -8.25 1.55
CA LYS A 82 -15.55 -7.88 1.53
C LYS A 82 -16.03 -7.53 2.93
N ASP A 83 -16.80 -6.46 3.07
CA ASP A 83 -17.40 -6.02 4.34
C ASP A 83 -16.39 -5.98 5.52
N GLY A 84 -15.19 -5.47 5.24
CA GLY A 84 -14.10 -5.32 6.22
C GLY A 84 -13.33 -6.61 6.56
N ARG A 85 -13.62 -7.74 5.90
CA ARG A 85 -13.01 -9.05 6.15
C ARG A 85 -12.29 -9.57 4.93
N ILE A 86 -11.23 -10.36 5.14
CA ILE A 86 -10.69 -11.21 4.07
C ILE A 86 -11.62 -12.43 3.94
N VAL A 87 -12.24 -12.57 2.76
CA VAL A 87 -13.13 -13.69 2.44
C VAL A 87 -12.38 -14.84 1.77
N GLU A 88 -11.26 -14.54 1.12
CA GLU A 88 -10.37 -15.53 0.50
C GLU A 88 -8.98 -14.96 0.33
N GLN A 89 -7.93 -15.79 0.52
CA GLN A 89 -6.55 -15.43 0.22
C GLN A 89 -5.75 -16.64 -0.25
N GLY A 90 -4.78 -16.41 -1.13
CA GLY A 90 -3.92 -17.47 -1.65
C GLY A 90 -3.02 -16.99 -2.76
N ASP A 91 -2.29 -17.93 -3.37
CA ASP A 91 -1.49 -17.66 -4.56
C ASP A 91 -2.37 -17.12 -5.69
N SER A 92 -1.83 -16.16 -6.44
CA SER A 92 -2.58 -15.48 -7.51
C SER A 92 -3.19 -16.47 -8.50
N VAL A 93 -2.44 -17.49 -8.91
CA VAL A 93 -2.93 -18.53 -9.84
C VAL A 93 -4.13 -19.27 -9.24
N LYS A 94 -4.04 -19.71 -7.96
CA LYS A 94 -5.14 -20.43 -7.28
C LYS A 94 -6.40 -19.58 -7.22
N ILE A 95 -6.29 -18.33 -6.80
CA ILE A 95 -7.43 -17.42 -6.66
C ILE A 95 -8.13 -17.18 -8.01
N PHE A 96 -7.38 -17.04 -9.11
CA PHE A 96 -7.97 -16.79 -10.42
C PHE A 96 -8.48 -18.04 -11.15
N GLU A 97 -7.85 -19.21 -10.96
CA GLU A 97 -8.23 -20.43 -11.68
C GLU A 97 -9.23 -21.29 -10.88
N ASN A 98 -9.12 -21.32 -9.55
CA ASN A 98 -9.95 -22.14 -8.66
C ASN A 98 -10.42 -21.38 -7.43
N PRO A 99 -11.19 -20.28 -7.58
CA PRO A 99 -11.73 -19.53 -6.43
C PRO A 99 -12.70 -20.41 -5.62
N GLU A 100 -12.57 -20.35 -4.30
CA GLU A 100 -13.43 -21.13 -3.39
C GLU A 100 -14.65 -20.31 -2.95
N ALA A 101 -14.44 -19.03 -2.55
CA ALA A 101 -15.51 -18.17 -2.07
C ALA A 101 -16.44 -17.71 -3.19
N ASP A 102 -17.76 -17.73 -2.95
CA ASP A 102 -18.76 -17.30 -3.93
C ASP A 102 -18.60 -15.84 -4.36
N TYR A 103 -18.14 -14.99 -3.44
CA TYR A 103 -17.85 -13.59 -3.77
C TYR A 103 -16.67 -13.48 -4.73
N THR A 104 -15.59 -14.23 -4.50
CA THR A 104 -14.43 -14.28 -5.39
C THR A 104 -14.82 -14.78 -6.79
N LYS A 105 -15.65 -15.84 -6.86
CA LYS A 105 -16.17 -16.34 -8.15
C LYS A 105 -16.93 -15.28 -8.92
N LYS A 106 -17.82 -14.53 -8.25
CA LYS A 106 -18.57 -13.42 -8.87
C LYS A 106 -17.65 -12.30 -9.33
N LEU A 107 -16.66 -11.92 -8.50
CA LEU A 107 -15.71 -10.84 -8.78
C LEU A 107 -14.83 -11.18 -10.00
N ILE A 108 -14.34 -12.42 -10.10
CA ILE A 108 -13.51 -12.90 -11.22
C ILE A 108 -14.33 -13.16 -12.47
N GLY A 109 -15.53 -13.73 -12.32
CA GLY A 109 -16.42 -14.03 -13.45
C GLY A 109 -16.79 -12.80 -14.26
N ALA A 110 -16.77 -11.61 -13.65
CA ALA A 110 -16.92 -10.34 -14.35
C ALA A 110 -15.67 -9.94 -15.18
N HIS A 111 -14.51 -10.60 -15.01
CA HIS A 111 -13.20 -10.16 -15.57
C HIS A 111 -12.29 -11.33 -15.96
N SER A 112 -12.67 -12.18 -16.92
CA SER A 112 -11.83 -13.34 -17.31
C SER A 112 -10.56 -12.99 -18.10
N CYS A 113 -9.46 -13.64 -17.72
CA CYS A 113 -8.21 -14.08 -18.37
C CYS A 113 -6.88 -13.37 -18.10
N LEU A 114 -5.87 -14.13 -17.58
CA LEU A 114 -4.45 -14.30 -17.97
C LEU A 114 -3.52 -14.86 -16.84
N LYS A 115 -2.42 -15.60 -17.15
CA LYS A 115 -1.55 -16.40 -16.25
C LYS A 115 -0.32 -15.66 -15.70
N LEU A 116 0.23 -16.08 -14.55
CA LEU A 116 1.34 -15.44 -13.82
C LEU A 116 2.50 -16.38 -13.42
N HIS A 117 3.68 -15.80 -13.12
CA HIS A 117 4.94 -16.48 -12.75
C HIS A 117 5.40 -16.11 -11.33
N ASN A 118 5.95 -17.08 -10.58
CA ASN A 118 6.37 -16.94 -9.18
C ASN A 118 7.88 -17.10 -8.95
N ASN A 119 8.47 -16.17 -8.16
CA ASN A 119 9.73 -16.36 -7.42
C ASN A 119 9.72 -15.47 -6.16
N VAL A 120 9.39 -16.04 -5.00
CA VAL A 120 9.33 -15.33 -3.71
C VAL A 120 10.38 -15.86 -2.74
N SER A 121 11.07 -14.98 -2.02
CA SER A 121 12.09 -15.33 -1.03
C SER A 121 11.51 -15.65 0.36
N SER A 122 12.26 -16.42 1.20
CA SER A 122 11.74 -17.15 2.38
C SER A 122 11.57 -16.36 3.69
N GLY A 123 11.64 -15.02 3.71
CA GLY A 123 11.58 -14.24 4.95
C GLY A 123 10.31 -13.40 5.11
N VAL A 124 9.54 -13.58 6.20
CA VAL A 124 8.41 -12.70 6.55
C VAL A 124 8.96 -11.33 6.93
N VAL A 125 8.44 -10.27 6.31
CA VAL A 125 8.79 -8.87 6.62
C VAL A 125 7.69 -8.16 7.39
N LEU A 126 6.43 -8.57 7.20
CA LEU A 126 5.28 -8.04 7.94
C LEU A 126 4.34 -9.20 8.30
N SER A 127 3.92 -9.25 9.57
CA SER A 127 2.82 -10.10 10.05
C SER A 127 1.73 -9.22 10.64
N VAL A 128 0.52 -9.42 10.20
CA VAL A 128 -0.70 -8.77 10.71
C VAL A 128 -1.62 -9.87 11.24
N GLU A 129 -2.00 -9.77 12.53
CA GLU A 129 -2.84 -10.75 13.19
C GLU A 129 -4.05 -10.05 13.83
N ASN A 130 -5.26 -10.48 13.46
CA ASN A 130 -6.53 -9.99 13.99
C ASN A 130 -6.64 -8.45 13.96
N ALA A 131 -6.26 -7.82 12.85
CA ALA A 131 -6.39 -6.38 12.69
C ALA A 131 -7.87 -5.98 12.70
N GLU A 132 -8.21 -5.01 13.56
CA GLU A 132 -9.55 -4.42 13.62
C GLU A 132 -9.46 -2.90 13.59
N VAL A 133 -10.39 -2.27 12.86
CA VAL A 133 -10.58 -0.82 12.85
C VAL A 133 -12.07 -0.53 12.92
N SER A 134 -12.47 0.25 13.92
CA SER A 134 -13.84 0.71 14.11
C SER A 134 -13.91 2.23 14.11
N PHE A 135 -14.94 2.77 13.47
CA PHE A 135 -15.24 4.19 13.47
C PHE A 135 -16.57 4.46 14.19
N PRO A 136 -16.61 5.44 15.12
CA PRO A 136 -17.85 5.83 15.78
C PRO A 136 -18.77 6.57 14.81
N VAL A 137 -20.00 6.09 14.66
CA VAL A 137 -21.03 6.70 13.79
C VAL A 137 -21.89 7.69 14.56
N LYS A 138 -22.24 7.37 15.81
CA LYS A 138 -23.05 8.22 16.68
C LYS A 138 -22.41 8.32 18.06
N LYS A 139 -22.17 9.56 18.51
CA LYS A 139 -21.81 9.87 19.89
C LYS A 139 -23.07 10.31 20.63
N SER A 140 -23.27 9.83 21.86
CA SER A 140 -24.27 10.36 22.78
C SER A 140 -23.87 11.78 23.21
N PHE A 141 -24.83 12.59 23.66
CA PHE A 141 -24.59 13.92 24.26
C PHE A 141 -23.59 13.87 25.43
N TRP A 142 -23.46 12.72 26.09
CA TRP A 142 -22.52 12.42 27.19
C TRP A 142 -21.23 11.76 26.71
N GLY A 143 -20.90 11.78 25.42
CA GLY A 143 -19.63 11.29 24.88
C GLY A 143 -19.52 9.76 24.70
N SER A 144 -20.52 8.98 25.10
CA SER A 144 -20.52 7.52 24.89
C SER A 144 -20.80 7.18 23.41
N VAL A 145 -20.03 6.24 22.86
CA VAL A 145 -20.24 5.74 21.49
C VAL A 145 -21.47 4.83 21.47
N ARG A 146 -22.50 5.21 20.70
CA ARG A 146 -23.74 4.41 20.58
C ARG A 146 -23.72 3.41 19.44
N GLN A 147 -22.94 3.66 18.41
CA GLN A 147 -22.84 2.79 17.24
C GLN A 147 -21.47 2.93 16.58
N GLU A 148 -20.85 1.80 16.29
CA GLU A 148 -19.57 1.72 15.58
C GLU A 148 -19.74 0.97 14.26
N ILE A 149 -19.04 1.42 13.21
CA ILE A 149 -18.86 0.65 11.98
C ILE A 149 -17.47 0.01 12.04
N LYS A 150 -17.42 -1.32 11.97
CA LYS A 150 -16.19 -2.07 11.79
C LYS A 150 -15.76 -1.98 10.33
N ALA A 151 -14.82 -1.11 10.03
CA ALA A 151 -14.26 -0.97 8.69
C ALA A 151 -13.24 -2.07 8.36
N VAL A 152 -12.57 -2.62 9.38
CA VAL A 152 -11.73 -3.82 9.30
C VAL A 152 -12.08 -4.73 10.47
N ASP A 153 -12.33 -6.01 10.23
CA ASP A 153 -12.78 -6.96 11.24
C ASP A 153 -11.93 -8.25 11.21
N ARG A 154 -10.99 -8.35 12.15
CA ARG A 154 -10.10 -9.51 12.40
C ARG A 154 -9.36 -10.01 11.17
N VAL A 155 -8.78 -9.07 10.40
CA VAL A 155 -7.98 -9.38 9.22
C VAL A 155 -6.59 -9.86 9.64
N SER A 156 -6.15 -10.98 9.06
CA SER A 156 -4.80 -11.54 9.29
C SER A 156 -4.14 -11.90 7.97
N PHE A 157 -2.86 -11.54 7.82
CA PHE A 157 -2.03 -11.91 6.66
C PHE A 157 -0.55 -11.76 6.98
N GLU A 158 0.29 -12.36 6.16
CA GLU A 158 1.75 -12.18 6.17
C GLU A 158 2.22 -11.67 4.82
N LEU A 159 3.30 -10.89 4.83
CA LEU A 159 3.99 -10.43 3.64
C LEU A 159 5.46 -10.86 3.72
N ARG A 160 5.96 -11.45 2.65
CA ARG A 160 7.36 -11.91 2.56
C ARG A 160 8.22 -10.91 1.80
N ARG A 161 9.51 -11.02 1.96
CA ARG A 161 10.47 -10.16 1.28
C ARG A 161 10.39 -10.35 -0.24
N GLY A 162 10.28 -9.23 -0.97
CA GLY A 162 10.12 -9.24 -2.42
C GLY A 162 8.76 -9.73 -2.94
N GLU A 163 7.83 -10.09 -2.04
CA GLU A 163 6.46 -10.48 -2.40
C GLU A 163 5.61 -9.27 -2.72
N THR A 164 4.64 -9.45 -3.61
CA THR A 164 3.53 -8.52 -3.81
C THR A 164 2.23 -9.18 -3.36
N LEU A 165 1.64 -8.66 -2.28
CA LEU A 165 0.30 -9.04 -1.84
C LEU A 165 -0.72 -8.08 -2.46
N GLY A 166 -1.62 -8.59 -3.32
CA GLY A 166 -2.76 -7.84 -3.84
C GLY A 166 -3.94 -7.89 -2.88
N ILE A 167 -4.48 -6.72 -2.47
CA ILE A 167 -5.72 -6.63 -1.69
C ILE A 167 -6.81 -6.08 -2.59
N VAL A 168 -7.85 -6.88 -2.85
CA VAL A 168 -8.93 -6.57 -3.80
C VAL A 168 -10.31 -6.63 -3.12
N GLY A 169 -11.31 -5.98 -3.69
CA GLY A 169 -12.68 -5.95 -3.20
C GLY A 169 -13.43 -4.71 -3.70
N GLU A 170 -14.74 -4.64 -3.45
CA GLU A 170 -15.59 -3.50 -3.82
C GLU A 170 -15.20 -2.19 -3.10
N SER A 171 -15.63 -1.05 -3.63
CA SER A 171 -15.47 0.23 -2.93
C SER A 171 -16.14 0.18 -1.55
N GLY A 172 -15.46 0.70 -0.54
CA GLY A 172 -15.96 0.67 0.84
C GLY A 172 -15.70 -0.64 1.61
N SER A 173 -15.05 -1.66 1.02
CA SER A 173 -14.75 -2.94 1.70
C SER A 173 -13.65 -2.87 2.77
N GLY A 174 -13.09 -1.70 3.06
CA GLY A 174 -12.09 -1.51 4.12
C GLY A 174 -10.62 -1.58 3.68
N LYS A 175 -10.31 -1.74 2.37
CA LYS A 175 -8.93 -1.90 1.85
C LYS A 175 -8.01 -0.74 2.25
N THR A 176 -8.41 0.49 1.93
CA THR A 176 -7.67 1.72 2.28
C THR A 176 -7.51 1.86 3.79
N THR A 177 -8.55 1.54 4.55
CA THR A 177 -8.52 1.54 6.02
C THR A 177 -7.50 0.55 6.57
N LEU A 178 -7.44 -0.66 5.99
CA LEU A 178 -6.42 -1.65 6.34
C LEU A 178 -5.01 -1.14 6.03
N GLY A 179 -4.78 -0.58 4.84
CA GLY A 179 -3.50 0.03 4.46
C GLY A 179 -3.05 1.11 5.45
N MET A 180 -3.96 2.04 5.81
CA MET A 180 -3.70 3.08 6.81
C MET A 180 -3.42 2.52 8.21
N ALA A 181 -4.11 1.42 8.60
CA ALA A 181 -3.85 0.74 9.86
C ALA A 181 -2.46 0.10 9.88
N VAL A 182 -2.03 -0.54 8.79
CA VAL A 182 -0.72 -1.17 8.67
C VAL A 182 0.41 -0.15 8.84
N VAL A 183 0.32 1.03 8.22
CA VAL A 183 1.33 2.11 8.38
C VAL A 183 1.16 2.94 9.68
N ASN A 184 0.23 2.56 10.55
CA ASN A 184 -0.05 3.25 11.82
C ASN A 184 -0.51 4.71 11.69
N LEU A 185 -1.27 5.03 10.64
CA LEU A 185 -1.88 6.35 10.45
C LEU A 185 -3.23 6.48 11.14
N ILE A 186 -3.90 5.37 11.45
CA ILE A 186 -5.17 5.34 12.17
C ILE A 186 -5.09 4.37 13.35
N LYS A 187 -5.94 4.59 14.35
CA LYS A 187 -6.06 3.67 15.48
C LYS A 187 -6.59 2.32 15.02
N SER A 188 -5.93 1.27 15.44
CA SER A 188 -6.31 -0.11 15.14
C SER A 188 -5.96 -1.00 16.32
N SER A 189 -6.68 -2.12 16.49
CA SER A 189 -6.34 -3.22 17.39
C SER A 189 -5.79 -4.40 16.58
N GLY A 190 -5.29 -5.43 17.28
CA GLY A 190 -4.59 -6.55 16.69
C GLY A 190 -3.07 -6.42 16.78
N ARG A 191 -2.35 -7.41 16.27
CA ARG A 191 -0.89 -7.44 16.30
C ARG A 191 -0.34 -7.11 14.93
N PHE A 192 0.62 -6.16 14.88
CA PHE A 192 1.32 -5.76 13.66
C PHE A 192 2.82 -5.86 13.93
N CYS A 193 3.49 -6.84 13.31
CA CYS A 193 4.91 -7.09 13.47
C CYS A 193 5.63 -6.81 12.16
N LEU A 194 6.45 -5.76 12.12
CA LEU A 194 7.38 -5.48 11.04
C LEU A 194 8.77 -5.99 11.46
N TYR A 195 9.44 -6.74 10.59
CA TYR A 195 10.73 -7.36 10.90
C TYR A 195 11.86 -6.70 10.10
N ASN A 196 13.02 -6.53 10.75
CA ASN A 196 14.25 -6.13 10.08
C ASN A 196 14.91 -7.32 9.33
N ILE A 197 16.07 -7.08 8.67
CA ILE A 197 16.81 -8.12 7.96
C ILE A 197 17.22 -9.27 8.90
N GLU A 198 17.48 -8.98 10.17
CA GLU A 198 17.87 -9.93 11.22
C GLU A 198 16.65 -10.62 11.87
N LYS A 199 15.45 -10.47 11.29
CA LYS A 199 14.16 -11.01 11.80
C LYS A 199 13.77 -10.48 13.19
N GLN A 200 14.30 -9.32 13.59
CA GLN A 200 13.91 -8.67 14.84
C GLN A 200 12.72 -7.73 14.62
N PRO A 201 11.73 -7.70 15.53
CA PRO A 201 10.56 -6.84 15.40
C PRO A 201 10.93 -5.37 15.57
N ILE A 202 10.40 -4.51 14.69
CA ILE A 202 10.54 -3.05 14.75
C ILE A 202 9.34 -2.48 15.49
N LYS A 203 9.58 -1.66 16.53
CA LYS A 203 8.50 -0.98 17.26
C LYS A 203 7.68 -0.08 16.34
N ARG A 204 6.36 -0.22 16.37
CA ARG A 204 5.40 0.42 15.47
C ARG A 204 5.41 1.96 15.55
N GLU A 205 5.72 2.54 16.72
CA GLU A 205 5.79 3.99 16.94
C GLU A 205 7.15 4.58 16.61
N SER A 206 8.14 3.76 16.25
CA SER A 206 9.52 4.21 16.06
C SER A 206 9.72 4.95 14.74
N LYS A 207 10.75 5.81 14.67
CA LYS A 207 11.21 6.42 13.41
C LYS A 207 11.66 5.35 12.41
N SER A 208 12.24 4.25 12.89
CA SER A 208 12.67 3.11 12.07
C SER A 208 11.48 2.44 11.37
N PHE A 209 10.35 2.27 12.06
CA PHE A 209 9.12 1.77 11.47
C PHE A 209 8.67 2.63 10.29
N ARG A 210 8.53 3.95 10.50
CA ARG A 210 8.09 4.91 9.48
C ARG A 210 9.07 5.04 8.30
N LYS A 211 10.36 4.79 8.54
CA LYS A 211 11.37 4.73 7.47
C LYS A 211 11.25 3.44 6.64
N THR A 212 10.91 2.31 7.30
CA THR A 212 10.91 0.99 6.68
C THR A 212 9.65 0.71 5.85
N ILE A 213 8.50 1.28 6.28
CA ILE A 213 7.21 1.12 5.60
C ILE A 213 6.68 2.48 5.15
N GLN A 214 6.27 2.59 3.90
CA GLN A 214 5.77 3.82 3.29
C GLN A 214 4.45 3.53 2.56
N ILE A 215 3.68 4.59 2.28
CA ILE A 215 2.40 4.51 1.58
C ILE A 215 2.37 5.49 0.40
N VAL A 216 1.77 5.06 -0.70
CA VAL A 216 1.34 5.91 -1.81
C VAL A 216 -0.17 6.02 -1.75
N PHE A 217 -0.68 7.23 -1.52
CA PHE A 217 -2.12 7.47 -1.40
C PHE A 217 -2.84 7.48 -2.75
N GLN A 218 -4.13 7.18 -2.70
CA GLN A 218 -5.03 7.17 -3.86
C GLN A 218 -5.17 8.56 -4.52
N ASP A 219 -5.19 9.64 -3.73
CA ASP A 219 -5.39 11.01 -4.22
C ASP A 219 -4.06 11.78 -4.29
N PRO A 220 -3.49 11.98 -5.50
CA PRO A 220 -2.26 12.75 -5.66
C PRO A 220 -2.42 14.24 -5.32
N TYR A 221 -3.62 14.81 -5.52
CA TYR A 221 -3.85 16.25 -5.32
C TYR A 221 -3.77 16.65 -3.86
N ASN A 222 -4.40 15.86 -2.98
CA ASN A 222 -4.40 16.14 -1.56
C ASN A 222 -3.16 15.60 -0.83
N SER A 223 -2.33 14.79 -1.51
CA SER A 223 -1.15 14.17 -0.92
C SER A 223 0.13 15.01 -1.09
N LEU A 224 0.16 15.95 -2.03
CA LEU A 224 1.32 16.79 -2.28
C LEU A 224 1.05 18.23 -1.76
N ASN A 225 1.99 18.78 -0.98
CA ASN A 225 1.86 20.14 -0.47
C ASN A 225 1.96 21.16 -1.64
N PRO A 226 0.89 21.91 -1.99
CA PRO A 226 0.89 22.82 -3.14
C PRO A 226 1.81 24.03 -2.98
N ARG A 227 2.31 24.29 -1.76
CA ARG A 227 3.23 25.40 -1.46
C ARG A 227 4.70 25.03 -1.58
N MET A 228 5.01 23.75 -1.80
CA MET A 228 6.37 23.22 -1.94
C MET A 228 6.64 22.85 -3.39
N ASN A 229 7.87 23.05 -3.85
CA ASN A 229 8.29 22.51 -5.14
C ASN A 229 8.62 21.01 -5.05
N ILE A 230 8.76 20.33 -6.17
CA ILE A 230 8.93 18.87 -6.22
C ILE A 230 10.19 18.41 -5.48
N GLU A 231 11.31 19.15 -5.63
CA GLU A 231 12.56 18.86 -4.92
C GLU A 231 12.34 18.87 -3.39
N GLN A 232 11.62 19.87 -2.87
CA GLN A 232 11.32 19.98 -1.44
C GLN A 232 10.41 18.84 -0.96
N ILE A 233 9.37 18.49 -1.72
CA ILE A 233 8.44 17.41 -1.37
C ILE A 233 9.17 16.08 -1.27
N VAL A 234 10.00 15.73 -2.27
CA VAL A 234 10.75 14.46 -2.26
C VAL A 234 11.82 14.46 -1.16
N ALA A 235 12.48 15.61 -0.93
CA ALA A 235 13.50 15.74 0.10
C ALA A 235 12.96 15.69 1.53
N GLU A 236 11.67 15.97 1.78
CA GLU A 236 11.09 16.05 3.13
C GLU A 236 11.33 14.75 3.92
N GLY A 237 11.09 13.59 3.29
CA GLY A 237 11.35 12.29 3.91
C GLY A 237 12.83 12.08 4.26
N LEU A 238 13.75 12.55 3.41
CA LEU A 238 15.19 12.52 3.69
C LEU A 238 15.56 13.43 4.85
N GLU A 239 14.93 14.59 5.00
CA GLU A 239 15.19 15.53 6.09
C GLU A 239 14.75 14.96 7.44
N VAL A 240 13.60 14.30 7.49
CA VAL A 240 13.07 13.69 8.71
C VAL A 240 13.90 12.48 9.16
N HIS A 241 14.35 11.65 8.23
CA HIS A 241 14.99 10.37 8.54
C HIS A 241 16.51 10.38 8.51
N TYR A 242 17.14 11.36 7.84
CA TYR A 242 18.58 11.46 7.65
C TYR A 242 19.08 12.89 7.99
N SER A 243 18.92 13.30 9.25
CA SER A 243 19.28 14.64 9.72
C SER A 243 20.77 15.04 9.51
N GLY A 244 21.66 14.06 9.28
CA GLY A 244 23.08 14.26 9.05
C GLY A 244 23.49 14.41 7.58
N LEU A 245 22.57 14.29 6.60
CA LEU A 245 22.91 14.45 5.18
C LEU A 245 23.18 15.92 4.83
N SER A 246 24.26 16.17 4.09
CA SER A 246 24.56 17.49 3.53
C SER A 246 23.48 17.89 2.47
N LYS A 247 23.36 19.19 2.19
CA LYS A 247 22.48 19.68 1.12
C LYS A 247 22.83 19.06 -0.25
N LYS A 248 24.11 18.83 -0.51
CA LYS A 248 24.60 18.22 -1.75
C LYS A 248 24.13 16.75 -1.85
N ASP A 249 24.32 15.97 -0.81
CA ASP A 249 23.95 14.54 -0.78
C ASP A 249 22.42 14.37 -0.89
N LYS A 250 21.63 15.27 -0.28
CA LYS A 250 20.16 15.28 -0.43
C LYS A 250 19.76 15.53 -1.88
N LYS A 251 20.40 16.52 -2.54
CA LYS A 251 20.11 16.85 -3.94
C LYS A 251 20.50 15.75 -4.93
N GLU A 252 21.54 14.97 -4.63
CA GLU A 252 21.94 13.81 -5.44
C GLU A 252 20.98 12.63 -5.31
N ARG A 253 20.22 12.53 -4.17
CA ARG A 253 19.23 11.48 -3.94
C ARG A 253 17.83 11.83 -4.44
N VAL A 254 17.52 13.10 -4.66
CA VAL A 254 16.26 13.62 -5.18
C VAL A 254 16.30 13.78 -6.70
#